data_3888b631165703b33b8181ea843a80b2
#
_entry.id   3888b631165703b33b8181ea843a80b2
#
_cell.length_a   1.000
_cell.length_b   1.000
_cell.length_c   1.000
_cell.angle_alpha   90.00
_cell.angle_beta   90.00
_cell.angle_gamma   90.00
#
_symmetry.space_group_name_H-M   'P 1'
#
loop_
_entity.id
_entity.type
_entity.pdbx_description
1 polymer ?
#
loop_
_entity_poly.entity_id
_entity_poly.type
_entity_poly.pdbx_seq_one_letter_code
_entity_poly.pdbx_strand_id
1 'polypeptide(L)'
;MIKIEKRNGEVVGYDGSKVINVIVRAMKEGETGVNLEIAKDIEQDIFEILSKQNQDVSVERISDLIETKLMEYGRYNTAKRFILFRNKKTEDRKKQLPHKYKHLSEEFLSKYRKLDEPFPTHWEVLCITGHTQDIFPNSEEEKNGLKLLQEL
;
A
#
# COMPACT_ATOMS: atom_id res chain seq x y z
N MET A 1 23.40 -6.79 7.22
CA MET A 1 22.57 -5.68 6.69
C MET A 1 21.12 -6.14 6.65
N ILE A 2 20.22 -5.39 7.27
CA ILE A 2 18.80 -5.71 7.29
C ILE A 2 18.21 -5.39 5.90
N LYS A 3 17.55 -6.34 5.30
CA LYS A 3 16.91 -6.20 4.00
C LYS A 3 15.39 -6.10 4.17
N ILE A 4 14.80 -5.16 3.45
CA ILE A 4 13.36 -4.89 3.50
C ILE A 4 12.75 -5.21 2.14
N GLU A 5 11.77 -6.07 2.15
CA GLU A 5 10.95 -6.38 0.99
C GLU A 5 9.79 -5.39 0.88
N LYS A 6 9.79 -4.62 -0.20
CA LYS A 6 8.69 -3.72 -0.53
C LYS A 6 7.47 -4.48 -1.06
N ARG A 7 6.32 -3.83 -1.08
CA ARG A 7 5.06 -4.39 -1.61
C ARG A 7 5.13 -4.81 -3.09
N ASN A 8 6.04 -4.22 -3.85
CA ASN A 8 6.27 -4.58 -5.26
C ASN A 8 7.29 -5.72 -5.45
N GLY A 9 7.77 -6.33 -4.36
CA GLY A 9 8.78 -7.37 -4.38
C GLY A 9 10.24 -6.88 -4.44
N GLU A 10 10.46 -5.57 -4.56
CA GLU A 10 11.81 -5.00 -4.54
C GLU A 10 12.42 -5.10 -3.14
N VAL A 11 13.67 -5.54 -3.08
CA VAL A 11 14.41 -5.65 -1.82
C VAL A 11 15.37 -4.47 -1.69
N VAL A 12 15.26 -3.74 -0.59
CA VAL A 12 16.10 -2.56 -0.29
C VAL A 12 16.71 -2.68 1.10
N GLY A 13 17.76 -1.89 1.36
CA GLY A 13 18.35 -1.79 2.70
C GLY A 13 17.42 -1.07 3.68
N TYR A 14 17.50 -1.44 4.95
CA TYR A 14 16.80 -0.74 6.03
C TYR A 14 17.30 0.71 6.16
N ASP A 15 16.38 1.63 6.27
CA ASP A 15 16.63 3.06 6.46
C ASP A 15 15.84 3.58 7.67
N GLY A 16 16.54 3.73 8.80
CA GLY A 16 15.94 4.19 10.05
C GLY A 16 15.37 5.61 9.96
N SER A 17 15.91 6.47 9.10
CA SER A 17 15.40 7.83 8.92
C SER A 17 13.97 7.84 8.39
N LYS A 18 13.60 6.89 7.55
CA LYS A 18 12.24 6.73 7.06
C LYS A 18 11.27 6.34 8.18
N VAL A 19 11.69 5.46 9.07
CA VAL A 19 10.91 5.07 10.25
C VAL A 19 10.68 6.26 11.16
N ILE A 20 11.74 7.01 11.49
CA ILE A 20 11.64 8.23 12.31
C ILE A 20 10.69 9.24 11.67
N ASN A 21 10.81 9.50 10.37
CA ASN A 21 9.97 10.45 9.66
C ASN A 21 8.49 10.07 9.69
N VAL A 22 8.17 8.80 9.55
CA VAL A 22 6.79 8.31 9.64
C VAL A 22 6.22 8.51 11.04
N ILE A 23 6.99 8.21 12.07
CA ILE A 23 6.59 8.41 13.47
C ILE A 23 6.39 9.89 13.78
N VAL A 24 7.32 10.74 13.39
CA VAL A 24 7.25 12.20 13.57
C VAL A 24 6.02 12.77 12.86
N ARG A 25 5.72 12.32 11.66
CA ARG A 25 4.52 12.74 10.92
C ARG A 25 3.23 12.37 11.66
N ALA A 26 3.16 11.16 12.20
CA ALA A 26 2.02 10.75 13.01
C ALA A 26 1.90 11.58 14.31
N MET A 27 3.03 11.94 14.92
CA MET A 27 3.04 12.80 16.11
C MET A 27 2.59 14.24 15.83
N LYS A 28 2.94 14.80 14.68
CA LYS A 28 2.53 16.17 14.29
C LYS A 28 1.02 16.35 14.23
N GLU A 29 0.31 15.31 13.85
CA GLU A 29 -1.15 15.31 13.80
C GLU A 29 -1.78 14.97 15.15
N GLY A 30 -0.99 14.60 16.15
CA GLY A 30 -1.42 14.24 17.49
C GLY A 30 -1.49 15.42 18.44
N GLU A 31 -2.36 15.33 19.45
CA GLU A 31 -2.53 16.37 20.48
C GLU A 31 -1.30 16.59 21.35
N THR A 32 -0.48 15.57 21.51
CA THR A 32 0.71 15.58 22.37
C THR A 32 1.95 16.19 21.73
N GLY A 33 1.88 16.57 20.44
CA GLY A 33 2.97 17.18 19.70
C GLY A 33 4.12 16.20 19.37
N VAL A 34 5.15 16.74 18.72
CA VAL A 34 6.31 15.96 18.26
C VAL A 34 7.31 15.79 19.40
N ASN A 35 7.74 14.55 19.64
CA ASN A 35 8.89 14.23 20.46
C ASN A 35 9.90 13.39 19.67
N LEU A 36 10.96 14.03 19.20
CA LEU A 36 11.96 13.40 18.36
C LEU A 36 12.77 12.33 19.09
N GLU A 37 12.99 12.49 20.40
CA GLU A 37 13.72 11.51 21.20
C GLU A 37 12.95 10.19 21.26
N ILE A 38 11.66 10.23 21.52
CA ILE A 38 10.80 9.04 21.51
C ILE A 38 10.78 8.38 20.12
N ALA A 39 10.73 9.17 19.06
CA ALA A 39 10.80 8.63 17.71
C ALA A 39 12.10 7.89 17.42
N LYS A 40 13.22 8.42 17.89
CA LYS A 40 14.53 7.78 17.79
C LYS A 40 14.64 6.53 18.63
N ASP A 41 14.11 6.56 19.87
CA ASP A 41 14.11 5.41 20.75
C ASP A 41 13.30 4.25 20.19
N ILE A 42 12.13 4.56 19.61
CA ILE A 42 11.29 3.57 18.94
C ILE A 42 12.04 2.98 17.72
N GLU A 43 12.68 3.80 16.93
CA GLU A 43 13.46 3.33 15.78
C GLU A 43 14.60 2.41 16.22
N GLN A 44 15.32 2.77 17.28
CA GLN A 44 16.39 1.96 17.85
C GLN A 44 15.89 0.60 18.31
N ASP A 45 14.76 0.56 19.00
CA ASP A 45 14.13 -0.70 19.43
C ASP A 45 13.75 -1.58 18.24
N ILE A 46 13.18 -0.97 17.19
CA ILE A 46 12.82 -1.68 15.96
C ILE A 46 14.07 -2.24 15.29
N PHE A 47 15.12 -1.43 15.16
CA PHE A 47 16.39 -1.86 14.58
C PHE A 47 16.97 -3.07 15.34
N GLU A 48 16.96 -3.05 16.67
CA GLU A 48 17.43 -4.16 17.51
C GLU A 48 16.63 -5.44 17.29
N ILE A 49 15.30 -5.32 17.21
CA ILE A 49 14.42 -6.45 16.93
C ILE A 49 14.72 -7.05 15.57
N LEU A 50 14.84 -6.22 14.54
CA LEU A 50 15.10 -6.65 13.17
C LEU A 50 16.51 -7.24 13.00
N SER A 51 17.49 -6.72 13.71
CA SER A 51 18.88 -7.22 13.68
C SER A 51 19.01 -8.66 14.19
N LYS A 52 18.09 -9.08 15.05
CA LYS A 52 18.05 -10.46 15.59
C LYS A 52 17.34 -11.43 14.64
N GLN A 53 16.67 -10.93 13.61
CA GLN A 53 15.98 -11.75 12.61
C GLN A 53 16.90 -11.98 11.40
N ASN A 54 17.16 -13.24 11.07
CA ASN A 54 18.01 -13.61 9.93
C ASN A 54 17.26 -13.75 8.61
N GLN A 55 16.11 -13.06 8.49
CA GLN A 55 15.25 -13.15 7.31
C GLN A 55 14.95 -11.75 6.77
N ASP A 56 14.65 -11.68 5.48
CA ASP A 56 14.15 -10.45 4.88
C ASP A 56 12.82 -10.05 5.55
N VAL A 57 12.67 -8.77 5.83
CA VAL A 57 11.55 -8.22 6.59
C VAL A 57 10.62 -7.45 5.65
N SER A 58 9.32 -7.71 5.73
CA SER A 58 8.35 -6.95 4.95
C SER A 58 8.10 -5.55 5.54
N VAL A 59 7.71 -4.61 4.69
CA VAL A 59 7.26 -3.28 5.11
C VAL A 59 6.10 -3.37 6.10
N GLU A 60 5.21 -4.34 5.93
CA GLU A 60 4.08 -4.57 6.84
C GLU A 60 4.55 -4.92 8.26
N ARG A 61 5.60 -5.73 8.38
CA ARG A 61 6.18 -6.09 9.68
C ARG A 61 6.75 -4.87 10.40
N ILE A 62 7.42 -3.97 9.67
CA ILE A 62 7.92 -2.71 10.24
C ILE A 62 6.76 -1.85 10.76
N SER A 63 5.69 -1.74 9.99
CA SER A 63 4.50 -1.00 10.39
C SER A 63 3.85 -1.58 11.65
N ASP A 64 3.78 -2.89 11.77
CA ASP A 64 3.25 -3.56 12.97
C ASP A 64 4.14 -3.26 14.20
N LEU A 65 5.45 -3.26 14.02
CA LEU A 65 6.39 -2.91 15.10
C LEU A 65 6.25 -1.44 15.52
N ILE A 66 6.05 -0.52 14.59
CA ILE A 66 5.80 0.90 14.90
C ILE A 66 4.54 1.05 15.74
N GLU A 67 3.44 0.40 15.36
CA GLU A 67 2.18 0.43 16.11
C GLU A 67 2.38 -0.09 17.54
N THR A 68 3.00 -1.24 17.67
CA THR A 68 3.27 -1.86 18.99
C THR A 68 4.15 -0.97 19.86
N LYS A 69 5.22 -0.43 19.31
CA LYS A 69 6.15 0.43 20.05
C LYS A 69 5.52 1.76 20.47
N LEU A 70 4.71 2.38 19.63
CA LEU A 70 3.95 3.57 19.98
C LEU A 70 3.02 3.31 21.18
N MET A 71 2.38 2.16 21.23
CA MET A 71 1.56 1.75 22.36
C MET A 71 2.40 1.51 23.62
N GLU A 72 3.53 0.82 23.51
CA GLU A 72 4.44 0.57 24.65
C GLU A 72 4.99 1.87 25.26
N TYR A 73 5.27 2.87 24.43
CA TYR A 73 5.70 4.19 24.89
C TYR A 73 4.56 5.10 25.39
N GLY A 74 3.33 4.57 25.50
CA GLY A 74 2.17 5.32 25.97
C GLY A 74 1.61 6.36 24.98
N ARG A 75 2.04 6.31 23.73
CA ARG A 75 1.60 7.21 22.66
C ARG A 75 0.37 6.68 21.93
N TYR A 76 -0.70 6.41 22.68
CA TYR A 76 -1.91 5.79 22.15
C TYR A 76 -2.61 6.60 21.04
N ASN A 77 -2.68 7.93 21.21
CA ASN A 77 -3.28 8.79 20.19
C ASN A 77 -2.46 8.79 18.90
N THR A 78 -1.14 8.83 19.01
CA THR A 78 -0.23 8.71 17.87
C THR A 78 -0.37 7.34 17.19
N ALA A 79 -0.43 6.27 17.95
CA ALA A 79 -0.65 4.91 17.44
C ALA A 79 -1.98 4.80 16.69
N LYS A 80 -3.06 5.32 17.25
CA LYS A 80 -4.38 5.36 16.61
C LYS A 80 -4.34 6.10 15.27
N ARG A 81 -3.71 7.27 15.22
CA ARG A 81 -3.56 8.05 13.98
C ARG A 81 -2.72 7.30 12.94
N PHE A 82 -1.65 6.67 13.36
CA PHE A 82 -0.81 5.85 12.48
C PHE A 82 -1.62 4.70 11.86
N ILE A 83 -2.40 3.98 12.67
CA ILE A 83 -3.27 2.89 12.21
C ILE A 83 -4.31 3.40 11.20
N LEU A 84 -4.98 4.50 11.49
CA LEU A 84 -5.97 5.09 10.59
C LEU A 84 -5.35 5.56 9.28
N PHE A 85 -4.18 6.19 9.34
CA PHE A 85 -3.44 6.61 8.15
C PHE A 85 -3.00 5.41 7.30
N ARG A 86 -2.50 4.36 7.93
CA ARG A 86 -2.12 3.11 7.27
C ARG A 86 -3.32 2.46 6.57
N ASN A 87 -4.46 2.40 7.23
CA ASN A 87 -5.70 1.86 6.66
C ASN A 87 -6.17 2.69 5.46
N LYS A 88 -6.17 4.02 5.60
CA LYS A 88 -6.51 4.91 4.49
C LYS A 88 -5.59 4.70 3.28
N LYS A 89 -4.28 4.62 3.50
CA LYS A 89 -3.30 4.32 2.44
C LYS A 89 -3.56 2.97 1.78
N THR A 90 -3.95 1.97 2.54
CA THR A 90 -4.30 0.64 2.02
C THR A 90 -5.55 0.70 1.17
N GLU A 91 -6.59 1.39 1.63
CA GLU A 91 -7.82 1.59 0.85
C GLU A 91 -7.56 2.39 -0.44
N ASP A 92 -6.77 3.47 -0.35
CA ASP A 92 -6.40 4.25 -1.53
C ASP A 92 -5.63 3.41 -2.57
N ARG A 93 -4.73 2.52 -2.12
CA ARG A 93 -4.02 1.59 -3.01
C ARG A 93 -4.96 0.58 -3.68
N LYS A 94 -5.95 0.07 -2.96
CA LYS A 94 -6.97 -0.82 -3.54
C LYS A 94 -7.79 -0.15 -4.64
N LYS A 95 -7.97 1.16 -4.56
CA LYS A 95 -8.70 1.98 -5.54
C LYS A 95 -7.84 2.40 -6.74
N GLN A 96 -6.51 2.21 -6.68
CA GLN A 96 -5.62 2.55 -7.78
C GLN A 96 -5.52 1.40 -8.77
N LEU A 97 -5.62 1.72 -10.06
CA LEU A 97 -5.32 0.75 -11.12
C LEU A 97 -3.84 0.37 -11.10
N PRO A 98 -3.51 -0.89 -11.40
CA PRO A 98 -2.14 -1.30 -11.63
C PRO A 98 -1.43 -0.37 -12.62
N HIS A 99 -0.12 -0.18 -12.45
CA HIS A 99 0.68 0.76 -13.25
C HIS A 99 0.50 0.57 -14.77
N LYS A 100 0.36 -0.68 -15.21
CA LYS A 100 0.15 -1.03 -16.62
C LYS A 100 -1.13 -0.46 -17.24
N TYR A 101 -2.07 -0.01 -16.42
CA TYR A 101 -3.34 0.59 -16.88
C TYR A 101 -3.42 2.10 -16.69
N LYS A 102 -2.34 2.76 -16.27
CA LYS A 102 -2.32 4.22 -16.04
C LYS A 102 -2.62 5.05 -17.28
N HIS A 103 -2.49 4.47 -18.46
CA HIS A 103 -2.81 5.12 -19.73
C HIS A 103 -4.32 5.18 -20.03
N LEU A 104 -5.14 4.49 -19.23
CA LEU A 104 -6.59 4.53 -19.39
C LEU A 104 -7.15 5.90 -18.99
N SER A 105 -8.23 6.31 -19.65
CA SER A 105 -8.82 7.63 -19.39
C SER A 105 -9.33 7.78 -17.96
N GLU A 106 -9.26 9.00 -17.44
CA GLU A 106 -9.83 9.34 -16.14
C GLU A 106 -11.34 9.10 -16.08
N GLU A 107 -12.04 9.23 -17.20
CA GLU A 107 -13.46 8.91 -17.30
C GLU A 107 -13.72 7.44 -17.01
N PHE A 108 -12.95 6.54 -17.61
CA PHE A 108 -13.03 5.10 -17.34
C PHE A 108 -12.72 4.79 -15.89
N LEU A 109 -11.64 5.36 -15.35
CA LEU A 109 -11.23 5.15 -13.95
C LEU A 109 -12.31 5.63 -12.97
N SER A 110 -12.92 6.78 -13.24
CA SER A 110 -14.00 7.33 -12.43
C SER A 110 -15.24 6.44 -12.43
N LYS A 111 -15.61 5.93 -13.59
CA LYS A 111 -16.74 5.02 -13.74
C LYS A 111 -16.53 3.70 -12.99
N TYR A 112 -15.32 3.15 -13.09
CA TYR A 112 -14.98 1.90 -12.42
C TYR A 112 -14.94 2.06 -10.88
N ARG A 113 -14.38 3.15 -10.38
CA ARG A 113 -14.34 3.45 -8.93
C ARG A 113 -15.72 3.53 -8.27
N LYS A 114 -16.76 3.87 -9.03
CA LYS A 114 -18.14 3.95 -8.52
C LYS A 114 -18.78 2.59 -8.26
N LEU A 115 -18.21 1.52 -8.79
CA LEU A 115 -18.77 0.17 -8.65
C LEU A 115 -18.42 -0.48 -7.31
N ASP A 116 -17.54 0.12 -6.52
CA ASP A 116 -17.07 -0.38 -5.20
C ASP A 116 -16.59 -1.84 -5.21
N GLU A 117 -16.11 -2.29 -6.35
CA GLU A 117 -15.59 -3.62 -6.59
C GLU A 117 -14.06 -3.66 -6.60
N PRO A 118 -13.43 -4.82 -6.38
CA PRO A 118 -11.98 -4.96 -6.56
C PRO A 118 -11.59 -4.63 -8.00
N PHE A 119 -10.37 -4.12 -8.20
CA PHE A 119 -9.90 -3.82 -9.54
C PHE A 119 -10.00 -5.02 -10.48
N PRO A 120 -10.42 -4.79 -11.73
CA PRO A 120 -10.57 -5.86 -12.69
C PRO A 120 -9.23 -6.51 -13.02
N THR A 121 -9.29 -7.75 -13.45
CA THR A 121 -8.15 -8.42 -14.05
C THR A 121 -7.73 -7.70 -15.33
N HIS A 122 -6.52 -7.97 -15.81
CA HIS A 122 -6.03 -7.43 -17.08
C HIS A 122 -7.03 -7.68 -18.22
N TRP A 123 -7.59 -8.87 -18.24
CA TRP A 123 -8.56 -9.30 -19.23
C TRP A 123 -9.85 -8.46 -19.17
N GLU A 124 -10.40 -8.26 -17.98
CA GLU A 124 -11.63 -7.47 -17.80
C GLU A 124 -11.45 -6.02 -18.22
N VAL A 125 -10.31 -5.40 -17.86
CA VAL A 125 -10.03 -4.01 -18.28
C VAL A 125 -9.99 -3.89 -19.80
N LEU A 126 -9.33 -4.82 -20.48
CA LEU A 126 -9.21 -4.81 -21.93
C LEU A 126 -10.56 -5.05 -22.62
N CYS A 127 -11.38 -5.94 -22.09
CA CYS A 127 -12.73 -6.17 -22.58
C CYS A 127 -13.60 -4.91 -22.46
N ILE A 128 -13.56 -4.22 -21.32
CA ILE A 128 -14.31 -2.99 -21.09
C ILE A 128 -13.87 -1.86 -22.05
N THR A 129 -12.57 -1.74 -22.28
CA THR A 129 -12.01 -0.68 -23.13
C THR A 129 -12.08 -0.97 -24.62
N GLY A 130 -12.40 -2.20 -25.01
CA GLY A 130 -12.42 -2.64 -26.42
C GLY A 130 -11.03 -2.83 -27.03
N HIS A 131 -9.97 -2.81 -26.24
CA HIS A 131 -8.57 -2.96 -26.68
C HIS A 131 -8.10 -4.41 -26.72
N THR A 132 -8.99 -5.37 -26.56
CA THR A 132 -8.66 -6.80 -26.54
C THR A 132 -8.02 -7.31 -27.82
N GLN A 133 -8.42 -6.77 -28.95
CA GLN A 133 -7.95 -7.22 -30.27
C GLN A 133 -6.47 -6.94 -30.50
N ASP A 134 -5.95 -5.88 -29.89
CA ASP A 134 -4.55 -5.47 -30.06
C ASP A 134 -3.58 -6.26 -29.18
N ILE A 135 -4.07 -6.81 -28.07
CA ILE A 135 -3.22 -7.40 -27.02
C ILE A 135 -3.49 -8.89 -26.83
N PHE A 136 -4.73 -9.34 -27.01
CA PHE A 136 -5.15 -10.74 -26.91
C PHE A 136 -5.93 -11.16 -28.14
N PRO A 137 -5.23 -11.55 -29.18
CA PRO A 137 -5.90 -11.89 -30.40
C PRO A 137 -6.58 -13.25 -30.30
N ASN A 138 -7.70 -13.48 -29.90
CA ASN A 138 -8.47 -14.70 -30.17
C ASN A 138 -8.67 -15.75 -29.08
N SER A 139 -8.70 -15.43 -27.80
CA SER A 139 -9.29 -16.38 -26.87
C SER A 139 -10.83 -16.30 -26.91
N GLU A 140 -11.49 -17.47 -26.89
CA GLU A 140 -12.96 -17.53 -26.83
C GLU A 140 -13.51 -16.87 -25.56
N GLU A 141 -12.77 -16.96 -24.46
CA GLU A 141 -13.12 -16.33 -23.20
C GLU A 141 -13.16 -14.81 -23.29
N GLU A 142 -12.23 -14.21 -24.00
CA GLU A 142 -12.18 -12.74 -24.22
C GLU A 142 -13.33 -12.27 -25.10
N LYS A 143 -13.66 -13.00 -26.14
CA LYS A 143 -14.81 -12.70 -27.01
C LYS A 143 -16.13 -12.80 -26.24
N ASN A 144 -16.26 -13.79 -25.37
CA ASN A 144 -17.44 -13.96 -24.51
C ASN A 144 -17.54 -12.85 -23.48
N GLY A 145 -16.43 -12.44 -22.88
CA GLY A 145 -16.37 -11.32 -21.95
C GLY A 145 -16.76 -10.01 -22.60
N LEU A 146 -16.26 -9.75 -23.82
CA LEU A 146 -16.60 -8.56 -24.58
C LEU A 146 -18.09 -8.49 -24.88
N LYS A 147 -18.70 -9.62 -25.25
CA LYS A 147 -20.15 -9.71 -25.48
C LYS A 147 -20.95 -9.41 -24.22
N LEU A 148 -20.56 -9.99 -23.08
CA LEU A 148 -21.22 -9.75 -21.79
C LEU A 148 -21.18 -8.26 -21.40
N LEU A 149 -20.06 -7.59 -21.64
CA LEU A 149 -19.91 -6.16 -21.34
C LEU A 149 -20.72 -5.27 -22.30
N GLN A 150 -20.90 -5.68 -23.54
CA GLN A 150 -21.75 -4.97 -24.50
C GLN A 150 -23.25 -5.11 -24.20
N GLU A 151 -23.65 -6.16 -23.51
CA GLU A 151 -25.03 -6.38 -23.06
C GLU A 151 -25.41 -5.62 -21.77
N LEU A 152 -24.42 -5.09 -21.07
CA LEU A 152 -24.60 -4.23 -19.89
C LEU A 152 -24.83 -2.78 -20.28
#